data_5d7e57924980859fc8ca4f37e47148b3
#
_entry.id   5d7e57924980859fc8ca4f37e47148b3
#
_cell.length_a   1.000
_cell.length_b   1.000
_cell.length_c   1.000
_cell.angle_alpha   90.00
_cell.angle_beta   90.00
_cell.angle_gamma   90.00
#
_symmetry.space_group_name_H-M   'P 1'
#
loop_
_entity.id
_entity.type
_entity.pdbx_description
1 polymer ?
#
loop_
_entity_poly.entity_id
_entity_poly.type
_entity_poly.pdbx_seq_one_letter_code
_entity_poly.pdbx_strand_id
1 'polypeptide(L)'
;APGLVDLNVALREPGYSRKGTIASETRAAAAGGVTSLCCPPQTKPVLDTSAVAELILDRAREAGNCKVFPIGALSKGLDGEQLAELIALRDAGCVAFGNGLNSFSNTRTLCRALEYAATFDLTVIFHSQDRDLAEGGIAHDGPMAAFRGLPGIPETAETVALARDLLLVEQSGVRAHFSQLTSARGVALIAQAQARGLKVTADVALYQLILTDEALVDFSSVYHVQPPLRTRADRDGLRAAVKSGVVQAISSHHQPHERDAKLAPFGATEPGMSSVELLLPLAMTLVEDGLLDLPTLLARLSAGPAQALRLPAGSLTVGAPADLVLFDPAASTVAGEKWHSKGDNCAFLGHCLPGAVRYTLVD
;
A
#
# COMPACT_ATOMS: atom_id res chain seq x y z
N ALA A 1 16.79 2.25 -14.38
CA ALA A 1 15.87 3.19 -13.70
C ALA A 1 16.30 3.35 -12.25
N PRO A 2 15.80 4.37 -11.52
CA PRO A 2 15.90 4.39 -10.07
C PRO A 2 15.29 3.11 -9.50
N GLY A 3 15.79 2.64 -8.36
CA GLY A 3 15.18 1.54 -7.64
C GLY A 3 13.72 1.86 -7.28
N LEU A 4 12.86 0.86 -7.35
CA LEU A 4 11.45 1.06 -7.06
C LEU A 4 11.23 1.28 -5.56
N VAL A 5 10.20 2.06 -5.24
CA VAL A 5 9.81 2.41 -3.87
C VAL A 5 8.38 1.96 -3.64
N ASP A 6 8.15 1.08 -2.69
CA ASP A 6 6.82 0.57 -2.37
C ASP A 6 6.35 1.06 -1.00
N LEU A 7 5.22 1.73 -0.94
CA LEU A 7 4.71 2.38 0.27
C LEU A 7 3.94 1.44 1.20
N ASN A 8 3.64 0.20 0.79
CA ASN A 8 2.82 -0.70 1.61
C ASN A 8 3.16 -2.18 1.40
N VAL A 9 4.13 -2.67 2.17
CA VAL A 9 4.60 -4.06 2.15
C VAL A 9 4.50 -4.66 3.54
N ALA A 10 3.56 -5.57 3.76
CA ALA A 10 3.43 -6.28 5.02
C ALA A 10 4.54 -7.34 5.17
N LEU A 11 5.57 -7.04 5.95
CA LEU A 11 6.69 -7.95 6.21
C LEU A 11 6.33 -9.10 7.16
N ARG A 12 5.17 -9.01 7.82
CA ARG A 12 4.60 -10.02 8.73
C ARG A 12 5.44 -10.34 9.98
N GLU A 13 6.62 -9.79 10.11
CA GLU A 13 7.48 -9.93 11.28
C GLU A 13 7.69 -8.55 11.93
N PRO A 14 7.63 -8.47 13.27
CA PRO A 14 7.37 -9.55 14.24
C PRO A 14 5.91 -10.02 14.29
N GLY A 15 5.71 -11.25 14.77
CA GLY A 15 4.44 -11.78 15.22
C GLY A 15 3.69 -12.71 14.25
N TYR A 16 3.90 -12.56 12.93
CA TYR A 16 3.19 -13.36 11.91
C TYR A 16 4.16 -14.10 10.97
N SER A 17 5.27 -14.60 11.50
CA SER A 17 6.36 -15.22 10.73
C SER A 17 5.96 -16.46 9.92
N ARG A 18 4.79 -17.05 10.19
CA ARG A 18 4.22 -18.11 9.32
C ARG A 18 3.83 -17.55 7.95
N LYS A 19 3.31 -16.32 7.89
CA LYS A 19 2.84 -15.66 6.67
C LYS A 19 3.98 -15.04 5.87
N GLY A 20 5.00 -14.54 6.53
CA GLY A 20 6.17 -13.89 5.94
C GLY A 20 7.20 -13.57 7.00
N THR A 21 8.44 -13.34 6.58
CA THR A 21 9.52 -12.82 7.43
C THR A 21 10.14 -11.60 6.76
N ILE A 22 10.79 -10.74 7.53
CA ILE A 22 11.51 -9.60 6.95
C ILE A 22 12.49 -10.09 5.88
N ALA A 23 13.21 -11.18 6.13
CA ALA A 23 14.16 -11.74 5.17
C ALA A 23 13.52 -12.27 3.89
N SER A 24 12.36 -12.96 3.97
CA SER A 24 11.67 -13.50 2.78
C SER A 24 11.03 -12.38 1.96
N GLU A 25 10.31 -11.44 2.61
CA GLU A 25 9.53 -10.43 1.89
C GLU A 25 10.41 -9.30 1.35
N THR A 26 11.54 -8.97 2.02
CA THR A 26 12.53 -8.06 1.44
C THR A 26 13.29 -8.69 0.26
N ARG A 27 13.51 -10.02 0.27
CA ARG A 27 14.05 -10.73 -0.89
C ARG A 27 13.07 -10.73 -2.06
N ALA A 28 11.80 -10.98 -1.81
CA ALA A 28 10.74 -10.89 -2.80
C ALA A 28 10.65 -9.46 -3.39
N ALA A 29 10.74 -8.43 -2.55
CA ALA A 29 10.76 -7.04 -2.97
C ALA A 29 11.95 -6.74 -3.90
N ALA A 30 13.17 -7.17 -3.51
CA ALA A 30 14.36 -7.02 -4.35
C ALA A 30 14.22 -7.75 -5.69
N ALA A 31 13.63 -8.95 -5.72
CA ALA A 31 13.35 -9.67 -6.97
C ALA A 31 12.38 -8.91 -7.88
N GLY A 32 11.43 -8.15 -7.32
CA GLY A 32 10.51 -7.25 -8.03
C GLY A 32 11.11 -5.90 -8.43
N GLY A 33 12.39 -5.63 -8.15
CA GLY A 33 13.06 -4.36 -8.46
C GLY A 33 12.91 -3.28 -7.38
N VAL A 34 12.35 -3.62 -6.23
CA VAL A 34 12.13 -2.71 -5.10
C VAL A 34 13.40 -2.61 -4.26
N THR A 35 13.95 -1.39 -4.17
CA THR A 35 15.13 -1.09 -3.34
C THR A 35 14.76 -0.49 -1.99
N SER A 36 13.57 0.08 -1.90
CA SER A 36 13.07 0.75 -0.70
C SER A 36 11.60 0.43 -0.50
N LEU A 37 11.23 0.05 0.71
CA LEU A 37 9.84 -0.25 1.04
C LEU A 37 9.44 0.30 2.40
N CYS A 38 8.14 0.62 2.54
CA CYS A 38 7.54 0.96 3.82
C CYS A 38 6.79 -0.23 4.39
N CYS A 39 7.01 -0.54 5.68
CA CYS A 39 6.25 -1.57 6.36
C CYS A 39 5.21 -0.94 7.29
N PRO A 40 3.93 -1.37 7.19
CA PRO A 40 2.85 -0.82 8.00
C PRO A 40 2.91 -1.31 9.46
N PRO A 41 2.22 -0.60 10.39
CA PRO A 41 2.36 -0.84 11.83
C PRO A 41 1.65 -2.09 12.37
N GLN A 42 0.93 -2.85 11.54
CA GLN A 42 0.16 -4.04 11.93
C GLN A 42 1.07 -5.25 12.16
N THR A 43 1.95 -5.16 13.11
CA THR A 43 2.82 -6.23 13.61
C THR A 43 2.32 -6.74 14.98
N LYS A 44 2.94 -7.78 15.53
CA LYS A 44 2.63 -8.29 16.88
C LYS A 44 3.94 -8.56 17.65
N PRO A 45 4.30 -7.71 18.64
CA PRO A 45 3.53 -6.52 19.06
C PRO A 45 3.40 -5.47 17.96
N VAL A 46 2.39 -4.59 18.10
CA VAL A 46 2.17 -3.44 17.20
C VAL A 46 3.40 -2.54 17.19
N LEU A 47 3.69 -1.92 16.05
CA LEU A 47 4.78 -0.96 15.91
C LEU A 47 4.36 0.41 16.51
N ASP A 48 4.17 0.45 17.82
CA ASP A 48 3.78 1.63 18.61
C ASP A 48 4.83 2.03 19.66
N THR A 49 5.99 1.35 19.69
CA THR A 49 7.13 1.64 20.56
C THR A 49 8.44 1.64 19.78
N SER A 50 9.44 2.40 20.25
CA SER A 50 10.78 2.45 19.65
C SER A 50 11.45 1.08 19.57
N ALA A 51 11.28 0.23 20.59
CA ALA A 51 11.86 -1.11 20.62
C ALA A 51 11.40 -2.00 19.47
N VAL A 52 10.12 -1.89 19.05
CA VAL A 52 9.60 -2.64 17.89
C VAL A 52 10.14 -2.05 16.59
N ALA A 53 10.28 -0.72 16.49
CA ALA A 53 10.88 -0.06 15.33
C ALA A 53 12.34 -0.50 15.15
N GLU A 54 13.13 -0.47 16.22
CA GLU A 54 14.52 -0.89 16.24
C GLU A 54 14.67 -2.37 15.85
N LEU A 55 13.83 -3.24 16.39
CA LEU A 55 13.81 -4.67 16.05
C LEU A 55 13.59 -4.89 14.54
N ILE A 56 12.63 -4.19 13.93
CA ILE A 56 12.36 -4.29 12.49
C ILE A 56 13.55 -3.82 11.67
N LEU A 57 14.16 -2.69 12.04
CA LEU A 57 15.31 -2.13 11.35
C LEU A 57 16.55 -3.02 11.48
N ASP A 58 16.79 -3.62 12.65
CA ASP A 58 17.89 -4.55 12.86
C ASP A 58 17.73 -5.80 11.98
N ARG A 59 16.55 -6.40 11.98
CA ARG A 59 16.23 -7.55 11.11
C ARG A 59 16.34 -7.22 9.63
N ALA A 60 15.92 -6.02 9.23
CA ALA A 60 16.06 -5.58 7.84
C ALA A 60 17.52 -5.41 7.43
N ARG A 61 18.38 -4.85 8.33
CA ARG A 61 19.82 -4.74 8.11
C ARG A 61 20.50 -6.11 8.04
N GLU A 62 20.12 -7.03 8.94
CA GLU A 62 20.60 -8.42 8.90
C GLU A 62 20.24 -9.13 7.58
N ALA A 63 19.03 -8.91 7.08
CA ALA A 63 18.57 -9.50 5.82
C ALA A 63 19.29 -8.94 4.59
N GLY A 64 19.62 -7.63 4.57
CA GLY A 64 20.44 -6.98 3.57
C GLY A 64 19.89 -6.98 2.14
N ASN A 65 18.56 -7.14 1.94
CA ASN A 65 17.97 -7.26 0.60
C ASN A 65 17.49 -5.91 0.02
N CYS A 66 16.87 -5.07 0.85
CA CYS A 66 16.40 -3.73 0.48
C CYS A 66 16.28 -2.85 1.73
N LYS A 67 16.09 -1.54 1.54
CA LYS A 67 15.90 -0.57 2.61
C LYS A 67 14.47 -0.65 3.12
N VAL A 68 14.30 -0.75 4.45
CA VAL A 68 13.00 -0.81 5.11
C VAL A 68 12.77 0.48 5.89
N PHE A 69 11.64 1.12 5.65
CA PHE A 69 11.19 2.34 6.32
C PHE A 69 9.92 2.03 7.13
N PRO A 70 10.01 1.89 8.45
CA PRO A 70 8.86 1.59 9.28
C PRO A 70 7.85 2.74 9.32
N ILE A 71 6.56 2.41 9.26
CA ILE A 71 5.45 3.33 9.53
C ILE A 71 5.01 3.08 10.97
N GLY A 72 5.19 4.07 11.85
CA GLY A 72 4.78 3.96 13.25
C GLY A 72 3.26 4.02 13.42
N ALA A 73 2.75 3.40 14.47
CA ALA A 73 1.35 3.54 14.84
C ALA A 73 1.04 4.98 15.26
N LEU A 74 -0.09 5.52 14.79
CA LEU A 74 -0.57 6.84 15.22
C LEU A 74 -1.21 6.76 16.60
N SER A 75 -1.85 5.62 16.92
CA SER A 75 -2.40 5.34 18.27
C SER A 75 -1.81 4.05 18.84
N LYS A 76 -1.74 3.97 20.18
CA LYS A 76 -1.30 2.75 20.89
C LYS A 76 -2.20 1.59 20.53
N GLY A 77 -1.61 0.42 20.28
CA GLY A 77 -2.35 -0.78 19.89
C GLY A 77 -3.17 -0.64 18.61
N LEU A 78 -3.09 0.46 17.88
CA LEU A 78 -3.95 0.80 16.72
C LEU A 78 -5.44 0.94 17.09
N ASP A 79 -5.76 1.23 18.34
CA ASP A 79 -7.15 1.30 18.84
C ASP A 79 -7.87 2.63 18.53
N GLY A 80 -7.12 3.69 18.19
CA GLY A 80 -7.67 5.01 17.91
C GLY A 80 -8.08 5.80 19.17
N GLU A 81 -7.75 5.32 20.38
CA GLU A 81 -8.15 5.95 21.64
C GLU A 81 -7.05 6.82 22.23
N GLN A 82 -5.82 6.35 22.25
CA GLN A 82 -4.66 7.03 22.82
C GLN A 82 -3.52 7.16 21.79
N LEU A 83 -2.93 8.36 21.67
CA LEU A 83 -1.77 8.57 20.80
C LEU A 83 -0.58 7.72 21.23
N ALA A 84 0.16 7.21 20.22
CA ALA A 84 1.46 6.62 20.42
C ALA A 84 2.54 7.70 20.66
N GLU A 85 3.73 7.29 21.03
CA GLU A 85 4.88 8.17 21.31
C GLU A 85 5.57 8.57 19.97
N LEU A 86 4.88 9.41 19.16
CA LEU A 86 5.28 9.68 17.76
C LEU A 86 6.72 10.16 17.61
N ILE A 87 7.19 10.99 18.58
CA ILE A 87 8.56 11.52 18.52
C ILE A 87 9.59 10.42 18.80
N ALA A 88 9.35 9.57 19.80
CA ALA A 88 10.22 8.44 20.09
C ALA A 88 10.26 7.45 18.89
N LEU A 89 9.12 7.21 18.24
CA LEU A 89 9.04 6.39 17.03
C LEU A 89 9.79 7.02 15.85
N ARG A 90 9.66 8.33 15.62
CA ARG A 90 10.43 9.06 14.61
C ARG A 90 11.93 8.92 14.86
N ASP A 91 12.36 9.15 16.10
CA ASP A 91 13.77 9.11 16.48
C ASP A 91 14.33 7.68 16.39
N ALA A 92 13.48 6.66 16.53
CA ALA A 92 13.80 5.26 16.25
C ALA A 92 13.79 4.89 14.76
N GLY A 93 13.45 5.83 13.85
CA GLY A 93 13.53 5.64 12.39
C GLY A 93 12.20 5.47 11.66
N CYS A 94 11.06 5.66 12.32
CA CYS A 94 9.76 5.70 11.61
C CYS A 94 9.65 6.96 10.75
N VAL A 95 9.23 6.78 9.49
CA VAL A 95 9.19 7.87 8.48
C VAL A 95 7.81 8.52 8.36
N ALA A 96 6.77 7.83 8.77
CA ALA A 96 5.38 8.29 8.74
C ALA A 96 4.57 7.56 9.83
N PHE A 97 3.32 7.99 10.06
CA PHE A 97 2.48 7.46 11.13
C PHE A 97 1.07 7.18 10.63
N GLY A 98 0.50 6.04 11.00
CA GLY A 98 -0.84 5.67 10.60
C GLY A 98 -1.42 4.55 11.45
N ASN A 99 -2.71 4.28 11.30
CA ASN A 99 -3.38 3.19 12.01
C ASN A 99 -3.58 1.93 11.12
N GLY A 100 -2.94 1.87 9.96
CA GLY A 100 -3.18 0.81 9.00
C GLY A 100 -4.66 0.77 8.58
N LEU A 101 -5.27 -0.41 8.59
CA LEU A 101 -6.69 -0.58 8.24
C LEU A 101 -7.66 -0.20 9.39
N ASN A 102 -7.15 0.19 10.57
CA ASN A 102 -7.99 0.49 11.72
C ASN A 102 -8.41 1.96 11.74
N SER A 103 -9.69 2.21 11.61
CA SER A 103 -10.27 3.55 11.67
C SER A 103 -10.31 4.09 13.11
N PHE A 104 -10.15 5.41 13.26
CA PHE A 104 -10.43 6.09 14.53
C PHE A 104 -11.95 6.16 14.77
N SER A 105 -12.41 5.61 15.89
CA SER A 105 -13.80 5.75 16.34
C SER A 105 -14.07 7.14 16.90
N ASN A 106 -13.06 7.77 17.49
CA ASN A 106 -13.17 9.10 18.11
C ASN A 106 -12.50 10.18 17.25
N THR A 107 -13.31 10.96 16.53
CA THR A 107 -12.85 12.05 15.68
C THR A 107 -12.07 13.14 16.46
N ARG A 108 -12.38 13.37 17.74
CA ARG A 108 -11.61 14.32 18.58
C ARG A 108 -10.20 13.83 18.82
N THR A 109 -10.02 12.53 19.10
CA THR A 109 -8.70 11.93 19.27
C THR A 109 -7.90 12.02 17.97
N LEU A 110 -8.52 11.72 16.83
CA LEU A 110 -7.89 11.89 15.52
C LEU A 110 -7.46 13.34 15.29
N CYS A 111 -8.34 14.33 15.54
CA CYS A 111 -8.02 15.75 15.39
C CYS A 111 -6.78 16.14 16.21
N ARG A 112 -6.70 15.72 17.48
CA ARG A 112 -5.54 15.98 18.35
C ARG A 112 -4.28 15.30 17.86
N ALA A 113 -4.39 14.08 17.33
CA ALA A 113 -3.27 13.39 16.71
C ALA A 113 -2.70 14.15 15.50
N LEU A 114 -3.57 14.71 14.66
CA LEU A 114 -3.17 15.48 13.49
C LEU A 114 -2.53 16.83 13.88
N GLU A 115 -3.09 17.54 14.85
CA GLU A 115 -2.51 18.79 15.41
C GLU A 115 -1.10 18.54 15.97
N TYR A 116 -0.94 17.43 16.73
CA TYR A 116 0.35 17.03 17.27
C TYR A 116 1.34 16.68 16.14
N ALA A 117 0.92 15.87 15.16
CA ALA A 117 1.76 15.51 14.00
C ALA A 117 2.16 16.76 13.18
N ALA A 118 1.24 17.71 12.98
CA ALA A 118 1.53 18.97 12.29
C ALA A 118 2.57 19.81 13.00
N THR A 119 2.54 19.85 14.34
CA THR A 119 3.52 20.60 15.16
C THR A 119 4.96 20.15 14.93
N PHE A 120 5.16 18.87 14.63
CA PHE A 120 6.49 18.28 14.42
C PHE A 120 6.78 17.95 12.94
N ASP A 121 5.99 18.50 12.01
CA ASP A 121 6.10 18.27 10.54
C ASP A 121 6.14 16.77 10.16
N LEU A 122 5.37 15.95 10.89
CA LEU A 122 5.24 14.52 10.63
C LEU A 122 4.24 14.27 9.50
N THR A 123 4.46 13.19 8.74
CA THR A 123 3.50 12.73 7.72
C THR A 123 2.55 11.71 8.33
N VAL A 124 1.24 11.91 8.14
CA VAL A 124 0.20 10.96 8.57
C VAL A 124 -0.33 10.21 7.37
N ILE A 125 -0.40 8.89 7.48
CA ILE A 125 -0.96 7.99 6.47
C ILE A 125 -2.37 7.59 6.89
N PHE A 126 -3.32 7.85 6.02
CA PHE A 126 -4.72 7.46 6.18
C PHE A 126 -5.05 6.25 5.31
N HIS A 127 -5.74 5.30 5.90
CA HIS A 127 -6.60 4.37 5.17
C HIS A 127 -8.04 4.78 5.47
N SER A 128 -8.64 5.53 4.54
CA SER A 128 -9.96 6.12 4.77
C SER A 128 -11.05 5.08 4.54
N GLN A 129 -11.52 4.49 5.64
CA GLN A 129 -12.66 3.57 5.64
C GLN A 129 -13.50 3.81 6.90
N ASP A 130 -14.78 4.10 6.72
CA ASP A 130 -15.73 4.18 7.81
C ASP A 130 -16.03 2.77 8.31
N ARG A 131 -15.82 2.56 9.62
CA ARG A 131 -15.90 1.26 10.25
C ARG A 131 -17.32 0.69 10.21
N ASP A 132 -18.29 1.53 10.54
CA ASP A 132 -19.68 1.08 10.71
C ASP A 132 -20.30 0.76 9.34
N LEU A 133 -19.97 1.55 8.31
CA LEU A 133 -20.39 1.28 6.92
C LEU A 133 -19.71 0.05 6.31
N ALA A 134 -18.52 -0.32 6.79
CA ALA A 134 -17.76 -1.47 6.28
C ALA A 134 -17.99 -2.74 7.09
N GLU A 135 -18.72 -2.66 8.23
CA GLU A 135 -18.86 -3.77 9.17
C GLU A 135 -19.42 -5.04 8.53
N GLY A 136 -18.72 -6.15 8.70
CA GLY A 136 -19.12 -7.46 8.16
C GLY A 136 -19.01 -7.61 6.65
N GLY A 137 -18.66 -6.54 5.92
CA GLY A 137 -18.49 -6.59 4.46
C GLY A 137 -17.16 -7.24 4.04
N ILE A 138 -17.18 -7.95 2.90
CA ILE A 138 -16.03 -8.67 2.34
C ILE A 138 -15.82 -8.44 0.84
N ALA A 139 -16.75 -7.75 0.18
CA ALA A 139 -16.72 -7.44 -1.24
C ALA A 139 -17.30 -6.04 -1.48
N HIS A 140 -17.12 -5.47 -2.67
CA HIS A 140 -17.80 -4.24 -3.05
C HIS A 140 -19.33 -4.43 -3.03
N ASP A 141 -20.05 -3.51 -2.37
CA ASP A 141 -21.52 -3.49 -2.38
C ASP A 141 -22.04 -3.08 -3.76
N GLY A 142 -22.39 -4.07 -4.56
CA GLY A 142 -22.78 -3.89 -5.94
C GLY A 142 -23.45 -5.14 -6.52
N PRO A 143 -23.79 -5.11 -7.82
CA PRO A 143 -24.50 -6.22 -8.47
C PRO A 143 -23.79 -7.58 -8.34
N MET A 144 -22.45 -7.60 -8.36
CA MET A 144 -21.67 -8.84 -8.24
C MET A 144 -21.81 -9.45 -6.84
N ALA A 145 -21.62 -8.64 -5.78
CA ALA A 145 -21.79 -9.11 -4.40
C ALA A 145 -23.23 -9.59 -4.14
N ALA A 146 -24.23 -8.82 -4.58
CA ALA A 146 -25.64 -9.21 -4.46
C ALA A 146 -25.95 -10.53 -5.18
N PHE A 147 -25.46 -10.70 -6.41
CA PHE A 147 -25.63 -11.93 -7.18
C PHE A 147 -24.96 -13.14 -6.52
N ARG A 148 -23.82 -12.93 -5.84
CA ARG A 148 -23.05 -13.97 -5.16
C ARG A 148 -23.44 -14.18 -3.70
N GLY A 149 -24.36 -13.36 -3.15
CA GLY A 149 -24.75 -13.43 -1.73
C GLY A 149 -23.61 -13.05 -0.78
N LEU A 150 -22.68 -12.18 -1.23
CA LEU A 150 -21.58 -11.69 -0.42
C LEU A 150 -21.98 -10.40 0.31
N PRO A 151 -21.70 -10.24 1.61
CA PRO A 151 -21.93 -8.99 2.31
C PRO A 151 -21.05 -7.88 1.72
N GLY A 152 -21.67 -6.73 1.41
CA GLY A 152 -21.05 -5.64 0.68
C GLY A 152 -20.42 -4.59 1.57
N ILE A 153 -19.35 -3.96 1.07
CA ILE A 153 -18.76 -2.72 1.59
C ILE A 153 -19.10 -1.62 0.59
N PRO A 154 -20.00 -0.68 0.94
CA PRO A 154 -20.40 0.37 0.02
C PRO A 154 -19.22 1.31 -0.29
N GLU A 155 -19.25 1.96 -1.45
CA GLU A 155 -18.24 2.97 -1.81
C GLU A 155 -18.22 4.14 -0.80
N THR A 156 -19.38 4.43 -0.19
CA THR A 156 -19.51 5.45 0.84
C THR A 156 -18.71 5.15 2.10
N ALA A 157 -18.33 3.90 2.37
CA ALA A 157 -17.42 3.59 3.46
C ALA A 157 -16.04 4.26 3.28
N GLU A 158 -15.56 4.37 2.03
CA GLU A 158 -14.34 5.11 1.70
C GLU A 158 -14.60 6.63 1.70
N THR A 159 -15.61 7.10 0.96
CA THR A 159 -15.76 8.52 0.67
C THR A 159 -16.25 9.35 1.86
N VAL A 160 -17.05 8.79 2.77
CA VAL A 160 -17.43 9.45 4.03
C VAL A 160 -16.22 9.64 4.94
N ALA A 161 -15.42 8.58 5.14
CA ALA A 161 -14.20 8.68 5.93
C ALA A 161 -13.20 9.66 5.30
N LEU A 162 -13.00 9.57 3.99
CA LEU A 162 -12.09 10.45 3.26
C LEU A 162 -12.50 11.94 3.37
N ALA A 163 -13.78 12.24 3.22
CA ALA A 163 -14.28 13.61 3.36
C ALA A 163 -14.06 14.15 4.78
N ARG A 164 -14.34 13.35 5.82
CA ARG A 164 -14.04 13.69 7.22
C ARG A 164 -12.56 13.95 7.41
N ASP A 165 -11.70 13.05 6.95
CA ASP A 165 -10.25 13.11 7.15
C ASP A 165 -9.65 14.33 6.43
N LEU A 166 -10.11 14.66 5.22
CA LEU A 166 -9.69 15.85 4.49
C LEU A 166 -10.05 17.17 5.20
N LEU A 167 -11.23 17.25 5.84
CA LEU A 167 -11.61 18.42 6.66
C LEU A 167 -10.68 18.58 7.87
N LEU A 168 -10.28 17.48 8.51
CA LEU A 168 -9.35 17.53 9.65
C LEU A 168 -7.91 17.85 9.19
N VAL A 169 -7.50 17.38 8.03
CA VAL A 169 -6.21 17.73 7.40
C VAL A 169 -6.17 19.23 7.07
N GLU A 170 -7.26 19.78 6.51
CA GLU A 170 -7.38 21.21 6.22
C GLU A 170 -7.28 22.05 7.50
N GLN A 171 -7.97 21.65 8.57
CA GLN A 171 -7.95 22.34 9.85
C GLN A 171 -6.57 22.30 10.53
N SER A 172 -5.91 21.14 10.54
CA SER A 172 -4.63 20.95 11.24
C SER A 172 -3.41 21.41 10.44
N GLY A 173 -3.53 21.50 9.11
CA GLY A 173 -2.41 21.77 8.19
C GLY A 173 -1.37 20.65 8.13
N VAL A 174 -1.68 19.47 8.66
CA VAL A 174 -0.78 18.30 8.64
C VAL A 174 -0.50 17.83 7.21
N ARG A 175 0.67 17.27 6.98
CA ARG A 175 0.97 16.53 5.75
C ARG A 175 0.30 15.17 5.81
N ALA A 176 -0.50 14.85 4.80
CA ALA A 176 -1.26 13.61 4.75
C ALA A 176 -1.00 12.81 3.48
N HIS A 177 -0.94 11.50 3.62
CA HIS A 177 -0.93 10.56 2.51
C HIS A 177 -2.14 9.63 2.63
N PHE A 178 -2.97 9.61 1.59
CA PHE A 178 -4.17 8.77 1.53
C PHE A 178 -3.83 7.48 0.78
N SER A 179 -3.66 6.41 1.53
CA SER A 179 -3.20 5.13 0.99
C SER A 179 -4.36 4.26 0.55
N GLN A 180 -4.15 3.53 -0.55
CA GLN A 180 -5.04 2.49 -1.06
C GLN A 180 -6.44 2.98 -1.44
N LEU A 181 -6.53 4.09 -2.16
CA LEU A 181 -7.80 4.55 -2.71
C LEU A 181 -8.37 3.51 -3.71
N THR A 182 -9.67 3.34 -3.69
CA THR A 182 -10.34 2.33 -4.53
C THR A 182 -11.46 2.88 -5.40
N SER A 183 -11.93 4.10 -5.16
CA SER A 183 -13.08 4.65 -5.87
C SER A 183 -12.75 5.87 -6.73
N ALA A 184 -13.45 6.00 -7.85
CA ALA A 184 -13.39 7.18 -8.72
C ALA A 184 -13.78 8.46 -7.97
N ARG A 185 -14.74 8.36 -7.05
CA ARG A 185 -15.20 9.48 -6.24
C ARG A 185 -14.19 9.85 -5.16
N GLY A 186 -13.48 8.86 -4.59
CA GLY A 186 -12.39 9.11 -3.64
C GLY A 186 -11.27 9.90 -4.27
N VAL A 187 -10.79 9.52 -5.46
CA VAL A 187 -9.73 10.29 -6.15
C VAL A 187 -10.19 11.69 -6.58
N ALA A 188 -11.47 11.88 -6.87
CA ALA A 188 -12.02 13.21 -7.15
C ALA A 188 -11.98 14.13 -5.91
N LEU A 189 -12.24 13.60 -4.71
CA LEU A 189 -12.07 14.33 -3.45
C LEU A 189 -10.61 14.73 -3.20
N ILE A 190 -9.66 13.83 -3.46
CA ILE A 190 -8.22 14.15 -3.38
C ILE A 190 -7.85 15.25 -4.36
N ALA A 191 -8.29 15.18 -5.62
CA ALA A 191 -8.03 16.20 -6.62
C ALA A 191 -8.52 17.60 -6.18
N GLN A 192 -9.73 17.65 -5.60
CA GLN A 192 -10.29 18.90 -5.06
C GLN A 192 -9.47 19.43 -3.88
N ALA A 193 -8.99 18.56 -2.98
CA ALA A 193 -8.15 18.95 -1.86
C ALA A 193 -6.80 19.50 -2.33
N GLN A 194 -6.16 18.85 -3.31
CA GLN A 194 -4.92 19.31 -3.92
C GLN A 194 -5.10 20.68 -4.63
N ALA A 195 -6.20 20.85 -5.35
CA ALA A 195 -6.53 22.12 -6.01
C ALA A 195 -6.72 23.28 -5.03
N ARG A 196 -7.14 22.99 -3.77
CA ARG A 196 -7.21 23.97 -2.68
C ARG A 196 -5.86 24.20 -1.97
N GLY A 197 -4.80 23.50 -2.38
CA GLY A 197 -3.46 23.65 -1.83
C GLY A 197 -3.19 22.86 -0.56
N LEU A 198 -4.03 21.89 -0.22
CA LEU A 198 -3.75 21.00 0.91
C LEU A 198 -2.52 20.13 0.60
N LYS A 199 -1.72 19.85 1.64
CA LYS A 199 -0.51 19.02 1.54
C LYS A 199 -0.90 17.54 1.54
N VAL A 200 -1.62 17.10 0.51
CA VAL A 200 -2.13 15.74 0.39
C VAL A 200 -1.55 15.02 -0.81
N THR A 201 -1.19 13.77 -0.61
CA THR A 201 -0.76 12.81 -1.64
C THR A 201 -1.58 11.54 -1.53
N ALA A 202 -1.58 10.70 -2.56
CA ALA A 202 -2.32 9.45 -2.53
C ALA A 202 -1.59 8.33 -3.28
N ASP A 203 -1.89 7.08 -2.89
CA ASP A 203 -1.53 5.89 -3.64
C ASP A 203 -2.75 5.01 -3.96
N VAL A 204 -2.53 4.10 -4.89
CA VAL A 204 -3.45 3.02 -5.23
C VAL A 204 -2.68 1.71 -5.26
N ALA A 205 -3.33 0.61 -4.88
CA ALA A 205 -2.77 -0.71 -5.06
C ALA A 205 -2.76 -1.08 -6.55
N LEU A 206 -1.65 -1.63 -7.04
CA LEU A 206 -1.46 -1.95 -8.45
C LEU A 206 -2.58 -2.86 -8.99
N TYR A 207 -2.98 -3.87 -8.23
CA TYR A 207 -4.03 -4.78 -8.66
C TYR A 207 -5.41 -4.11 -8.79
N GLN A 208 -5.67 -2.98 -8.09
CA GLN A 208 -6.89 -2.18 -8.24
C GLN A 208 -6.95 -1.43 -9.60
N LEU A 209 -5.81 -1.25 -10.26
CA LEU A 209 -5.73 -0.69 -11.62
C LEU A 209 -6.00 -1.72 -12.71
N ILE A 210 -6.07 -3.01 -12.36
CA ILE A 210 -6.18 -4.14 -13.31
C ILE A 210 -7.47 -4.91 -13.09
N LEU A 211 -7.71 -5.34 -11.85
CA LEU A 211 -8.85 -6.17 -11.45
C LEU A 211 -10.07 -5.31 -11.11
N THR A 212 -11.25 -5.93 -11.22
CA THR A 212 -12.54 -5.38 -10.78
C THR A 212 -13.30 -6.41 -9.95
N ASP A 213 -14.43 -6.03 -9.38
CA ASP A 213 -15.32 -6.92 -8.65
C ASP A 213 -15.83 -8.10 -9.50
N GLU A 214 -15.80 -7.99 -10.84
CA GLU A 214 -16.11 -9.09 -11.76
C GLU A 214 -15.20 -10.33 -11.54
N ALA A 215 -14.00 -10.15 -10.97
CA ALA A 215 -13.09 -11.25 -10.63
C ALA A 215 -13.65 -12.19 -9.55
N LEU A 216 -14.68 -11.77 -8.82
CA LEU A 216 -15.32 -12.59 -7.78
C LEU A 216 -16.26 -13.68 -8.34
N VAL A 217 -16.37 -13.82 -9.65
CA VAL A 217 -17.30 -14.74 -10.31
C VAL A 217 -17.16 -16.19 -9.83
N ASP A 218 -15.96 -16.65 -9.54
CA ASP A 218 -15.68 -18.03 -9.16
C ASP A 218 -15.41 -18.23 -7.65
N PHE A 219 -15.65 -17.21 -6.83
CA PHE A 219 -15.36 -17.23 -5.39
C PHE A 219 -13.89 -17.56 -5.04
N SER A 220 -12.96 -17.34 -5.97
CA SER A 220 -11.55 -17.61 -5.71
C SER A 220 -11.02 -16.69 -4.61
N SER A 221 -10.49 -17.28 -3.54
CA SER A 221 -10.01 -16.57 -2.37
C SER A 221 -8.82 -15.65 -2.64
N VAL A 222 -8.11 -15.81 -3.78
CA VAL A 222 -7.02 -14.92 -4.18
C VAL A 222 -7.49 -13.49 -4.48
N TYR A 223 -8.79 -13.32 -4.80
CA TYR A 223 -9.42 -12.01 -5.00
C TYR A 223 -10.04 -11.42 -3.73
N HIS A 224 -10.00 -12.15 -2.60
CA HIS A 224 -10.39 -11.57 -1.32
C HIS A 224 -9.28 -10.64 -0.83
N VAL A 225 -9.47 -9.34 -1.09
CA VAL A 225 -8.57 -8.24 -0.70
C VAL A 225 -9.33 -7.18 0.07
N GLN A 226 -8.62 -6.42 0.89
CA GLN A 226 -9.16 -5.27 1.61
C GLN A 226 -8.18 -4.10 1.49
N PRO A 227 -8.66 -2.94 0.97
CA PRO A 227 -10.05 -2.66 0.52
C PRO A 227 -10.45 -3.53 -0.67
N PRO A 228 -11.77 -3.75 -0.87
CA PRO A 228 -12.27 -4.68 -1.88
C PRO A 228 -12.03 -4.17 -3.30
N LEU A 229 -11.97 -5.09 -4.25
CA LEU A 229 -12.02 -4.74 -5.67
C LEU A 229 -13.35 -4.03 -5.97
N ARG A 230 -13.28 -2.93 -6.72
CA ARG A 230 -14.43 -2.09 -7.06
C ARG A 230 -14.88 -2.29 -8.51
N THR A 231 -15.82 -1.49 -8.94
CA THR A 231 -16.37 -1.54 -10.29
C THR A 231 -15.36 -1.17 -11.37
N ARG A 232 -15.69 -1.50 -12.62
CA ARG A 232 -14.92 -1.06 -13.79
C ARG A 232 -14.82 0.47 -13.87
N ALA A 233 -15.91 1.19 -13.54
CA ALA A 233 -15.90 2.65 -13.51
C ALA A 233 -14.92 3.22 -12.45
N ASP A 234 -14.84 2.58 -11.29
CA ASP A 234 -13.87 2.97 -10.26
C ASP A 234 -12.44 2.71 -10.71
N ARG A 235 -12.14 1.52 -11.25
CA ARG A 235 -10.83 1.21 -11.83
C ARG A 235 -10.41 2.25 -12.88
N ASP A 236 -11.32 2.60 -13.79
CA ASP A 236 -11.02 3.56 -14.85
C ASP A 236 -10.79 4.97 -14.28
N GLY A 237 -11.52 5.35 -13.21
CA GLY A 237 -11.28 6.57 -12.45
C GLY A 237 -9.90 6.60 -11.77
N LEU A 238 -9.48 5.47 -11.14
CA LEU A 238 -8.14 5.33 -10.58
C LEU A 238 -7.06 5.45 -11.67
N ARG A 239 -7.24 4.78 -12.81
CA ARG A 239 -6.34 4.86 -13.98
C ARG A 239 -6.18 6.30 -14.46
N ALA A 240 -7.27 7.04 -14.58
CA ALA A 240 -7.24 8.46 -14.97
C ALA A 240 -6.50 9.32 -13.93
N ALA A 241 -6.68 9.06 -12.65
CA ALA A 241 -6.02 9.78 -11.56
C ALA A 241 -4.51 9.52 -11.50
N VAL A 242 -4.07 8.28 -11.76
CA VAL A 242 -2.64 7.95 -11.88
C VAL A 242 -2.03 8.65 -13.10
N LYS A 243 -2.72 8.64 -14.25
CA LYS A 243 -2.27 9.30 -15.47
C LYS A 243 -2.12 10.80 -15.29
N SER A 244 -3.10 11.47 -14.69
CA SER A 244 -3.09 12.92 -14.46
C SER A 244 -2.14 13.38 -13.35
N GLY A 245 -1.70 12.48 -12.47
CA GLY A 245 -0.83 12.79 -11.34
C GLY A 245 -1.55 13.18 -10.05
N VAL A 246 -2.87 13.12 -10.01
CA VAL A 246 -3.65 13.21 -8.76
C VAL A 246 -3.24 12.12 -7.78
N VAL A 247 -3.02 10.91 -8.28
CA VAL A 247 -2.39 9.81 -7.56
C VAL A 247 -0.92 9.76 -7.94
N GLN A 248 -0.03 9.99 -6.98
CA GLN A 248 1.40 10.11 -7.19
C GLN A 248 2.15 8.80 -7.12
N ALA A 249 1.58 7.79 -6.45
CA ALA A 249 2.24 6.53 -6.20
C ALA A 249 1.36 5.33 -6.56
N ILE A 250 2.01 4.27 -7.04
CA ILE A 250 1.43 2.94 -7.18
C ILE A 250 2.18 2.05 -6.19
N SER A 251 1.46 1.36 -5.31
CA SER A 251 2.02 0.42 -4.34
C SER A 251 1.64 -1.02 -4.69
N SER A 252 2.42 -1.99 -4.22
CA SER A 252 2.03 -3.41 -4.36
C SER A 252 0.86 -3.76 -3.46
N HIS A 253 0.76 -3.10 -2.31
CA HIS A 253 -0.12 -3.52 -1.21
C HIS A 253 0.06 -5.00 -0.89
N HIS A 254 1.32 -5.40 -0.76
CA HIS A 254 1.73 -6.77 -0.54
C HIS A 254 1.27 -7.28 0.83
N GLN A 255 0.45 -8.32 0.81
CA GLN A 255 -0.06 -8.98 2.00
C GLN A 255 0.03 -10.51 1.84
N PRO A 256 1.21 -11.09 2.14
CA PRO A 256 1.43 -12.53 2.04
C PRO A 256 0.67 -13.28 3.14
N HIS A 257 0.13 -14.44 2.77
CA HIS A 257 -0.55 -15.36 3.66
C HIS A 257 -0.08 -16.78 3.43
N GLU A 258 -0.04 -17.56 4.49
CA GLU A 258 0.10 -19.00 4.39
C GLU A 258 -1.10 -19.64 3.69
N ARG A 259 -0.89 -20.78 3.06
CA ARG A 259 -1.90 -21.46 2.23
C ARG A 259 -3.23 -21.67 2.95
N ASP A 260 -3.18 -22.06 4.24
CA ASP A 260 -4.37 -22.34 5.03
C ASP A 260 -5.32 -21.12 5.15
N ALA A 261 -4.77 -19.92 5.18
CA ALA A 261 -5.56 -18.68 5.25
C ALA A 261 -6.46 -18.46 4.01
N LYS A 262 -6.21 -19.18 2.90
CA LYS A 262 -6.95 -19.07 1.65
C LYS A 262 -7.77 -20.31 1.28
N LEU A 263 -7.74 -21.38 2.10
CA LEU A 263 -8.44 -22.64 1.78
C LEU A 263 -9.89 -22.70 2.27
N ALA A 264 -10.32 -21.74 3.09
CA ALA A 264 -11.71 -21.66 3.59
C ALA A 264 -12.66 -21.12 2.51
N PRO A 265 -14.00 -21.22 2.69
CA PRO A 265 -14.96 -20.47 1.88
C PRO A 265 -14.63 -18.98 1.85
N PHE A 266 -14.92 -18.29 0.74
CA PHE A 266 -14.46 -16.91 0.45
C PHE A 266 -14.54 -15.96 1.66
N GLY A 267 -15.69 -15.84 2.32
CA GLY A 267 -15.89 -14.96 3.46
C GLY A 267 -15.18 -15.36 4.76
N ALA A 268 -14.63 -16.58 4.83
CA ALA A 268 -13.86 -17.07 5.96
C ALA A 268 -12.35 -17.06 5.69
N THR A 269 -11.92 -16.63 4.51
CA THR A 269 -10.51 -16.46 4.17
C THR A 269 -9.98 -15.12 4.69
N GLU A 270 -8.66 -15.02 4.90
CA GLU A 270 -8.04 -13.76 5.26
C GLU A 270 -7.83 -12.88 4.01
N PRO A 271 -8.20 -11.58 4.05
CA PRO A 271 -8.00 -10.68 2.91
C PRO A 271 -6.52 -10.34 2.69
N GLY A 272 -6.13 -10.22 1.43
CA GLY A 272 -4.77 -9.81 1.03
C GLY A 272 -4.26 -10.59 -0.18
N MET A 273 -3.27 -9.98 -0.85
CA MET A 273 -2.60 -10.54 -2.03
C MET A 273 -1.08 -10.41 -1.88
N SER A 274 -0.36 -11.48 -2.20
CA SER A 274 1.10 -11.43 -2.34
C SER A 274 1.46 -10.89 -3.72
N SER A 275 2.13 -9.72 -3.81
CA SER A 275 2.22 -8.96 -5.06
C SER A 275 3.52 -8.18 -5.27
N VAL A 276 4.36 -8.00 -4.24
CA VAL A 276 5.56 -7.15 -4.33
C VAL A 276 6.54 -7.62 -5.40
N GLU A 277 6.68 -8.93 -5.57
CA GLU A 277 7.59 -9.55 -6.54
C GLU A 277 7.18 -9.28 -8.00
N LEU A 278 5.89 -8.97 -8.20
CA LEU A 278 5.32 -8.66 -9.51
C LEU A 278 5.12 -7.15 -9.74
N LEU A 279 5.62 -6.28 -8.84
CA LEU A 279 5.34 -4.84 -8.93
C LEU A 279 5.72 -4.27 -10.31
N LEU A 280 6.94 -4.53 -10.80
CA LEU A 280 7.35 -4.04 -12.11
C LEU A 280 6.64 -4.74 -13.27
N PRO A 281 6.71 -6.09 -13.41
CA PRO A 281 6.12 -6.74 -14.57
C PRO A 281 4.59 -6.56 -14.66
N LEU A 282 3.89 -6.53 -13.53
CA LEU A 282 2.46 -6.27 -13.52
C LEU A 282 2.14 -4.81 -13.88
N ALA A 283 2.95 -3.84 -13.41
CA ALA A 283 2.77 -2.44 -13.76
C ALA A 283 3.08 -2.15 -15.24
N MET A 284 3.97 -2.92 -15.87
CA MET A 284 4.26 -2.81 -17.30
C MET A 284 3.05 -3.11 -18.18
N THR A 285 2.05 -3.86 -17.70
CA THR A 285 0.79 -4.05 -18.44
C THR A 285 0.06 -2.71 -18.69
N LEU A 286 0.23 -1.73 -17.79
CA LEU A 286 -0.35 -0.39 -17.96
C LEU A 286 0.32 0.40 -19.10
N VAL A 287 1.57 0.05 -19.45
CA VAL A 287 2.26 0.60 -20.62
C VAL A 287 1.80 -0.10 -21.88
N GLU A 288 1.67 -1.43 -21.87
CA GLU A 288 1.13 -2.18 -23.00
C GLU A 288 -0.30 -1.77 -23.36
N ASP A 289 -1.14 -1.51 -22.35
CA ASP A 289 -2.50 -0.98 -22.50
C ASP A 289 -2.53 0.47 -23.06
N GLY A 290 -1.37 1.14 -23.17
CA GLY A 290 -1.29 2.55 -23.59
C GLY A 290 -1.84 3.54 -22.56
N LEU A 291 -2.03 3.12 -21.32
CA LEU A 291 -2.49 4.00 -20.24
C LEU A 291 -1.41 5.01 -19.84
N LEU A 292 -0.18 4.53 -19.64
CA LEU A 292 0.98 5.32 -19.25
C LEU A 292 2.12 5.11 -20.24
N ASP A 293 2.99 6.11 -20.38
CA ASP A 293 4.31 5.89 -20.95
C ASP A 293 5.28 5.35 -19.87
N LEU A 294 6.36 4.72 -20.30
CA LEU A 294 7.32 4.10 -19.40
C LEU A 294 7.95 5.09 -18.40
N PRO A 295 8.37 6.31 -18.79
CA PRO A 295 8.88 7.30 -17.82
C PRO A 295 7.87 7.67 -16.74
N THR A 296 6.60 7.87 -17.10
CA THR A 296 5.53 8.16 -16.14
C THR A 296 5.30 6.99 -15.22
N LEU A 297 5.24 5.75 -15.73
CA LEU A 297 5.12 4.56 -14.89
C LEU A 297 6.26 4.49 -13.88
N LEU A 298 7.51 4.62 -14.33
CA LEU A 298 8.68 4.57 -13.45
C LEU A 298 8.64 5.67 -12.39
N ALA A 299 8.18 6.88 -12.74
CA ALA A 299 8.00 7.95 -11.77
C ALA A 299 6.96 7.60 -10.70
N ARG A 300 5.84 6.92 -11.06
CA ARG A 300 4.82 6.45 -10.11
C ARG A 300 5.29 5.30 -9.22
N LEU A 301 6.33 4.59 -9.61
CA LEU A 301 6.91 3.47 -8.87
C LEU A 301 8.21 3.84 -8.11
N SER A 302 8.75 5.06 -8.29
CA SER A 302 10.02 5.46 -7.67
C SER A 302 9.95 6.86 -7.05
N ALA A 303 10.09 7.92 -7.85
CA ALA A 303 10.14 9.30 -7.37
C ALA A 303 8.83 9.75 -6.70
N GLY A 304 7.68 9.37 -7.23
CA GLY A 304 6.37 9.71 -6.68
C GLY A 304 6.17 9.21 -5.25
N PRO A 305 6.29 7.89 -5.01
CA PRO A 305 6.20 7.36 -3.64
C PRO A 305 7.28 7.91 -2.72
N ALA A 306 8.53 8.07 -3.18
CA ALA A 306 9.61 8.66 -2.37
C ALA A 306 9.27 10.08 -1.93
N GLN A 307 8.76 10.92 -2.82
CA GLN A 307 8.34 12.30 -2.51
C GLN A 307 7.14 12.34 -1.55
N ALA A 308 6.17 11.42 -1.70
CA ALA A 308 4.99 11.37 -0.87
C ALA A 308 5.34 11.23 0.63
N LEU A 309 6.34 10.40 0.95
CA LEU A 309 6.80 10.18 2.33
C LEU A 309 8.19 10.79 2.63
N ARG A 310 8.75 11.61 1.72
CA ARG A 310 10.06 12.27 1.87
C ARG A 310 11.20 11.27 2.11
N LEU A 311 11.16 10.14 1.42
CA LEU A 311 12.20 9.13 1.54
C LEU A 311 13.46 9.53 0.74
N PRO A 312 14.67 9.20 1.24
CA PRO A 312 15.91 9.40 0.50
C PRO A 312 16.12 8.29 -0.55
N ALA A 313 15.19 8.17 -1.50
CA ALA A 313 15.11 7.11 -2.48
C ALA A 313 14.53 7.61 -3.81
N GLY A 314 14.45 6.74 -4.83
CA GLY A 314 13.76 7.00 -6.09
C GLY A 314 14.42 8.04 -7.00
N SER A 315 15.74 8.27 -6.88
CA SER A 315 16.49 9.29 -7.63
C SER A 315 17.76 8.71 -8.26
N LEU A 316 18.16 9.26 -9.41
CA LEU A 316 19.45 9.00 -10.08
C LEU A 316 20.37 10.22 -10.00
N THR A 317 20.11 11.16 -9.10
CA THR A 317 20.93 12.36 -8.94
C THR A 317 22.34 11.99 -8.48
N VAL A 318 23.37 12.63 -9.02
CA VAL A 318 24.76 12.43 -8.63
C VAL A 318 24.92 12.70 -7.12
N GLY A 319 25.49 11.72 -6.39
CA GLY A 319 25.62 11.76 -4.94
C GLY A 319 24.45 11.13 -4.15
N ALA A 320 23.37 10.72 -4.83
CA ALA A 320 22.35 9.89 -4.20
C ALA A 320 22.83 8.44 -4.03
N PRO A 321 22.24 7.65 -3.10
CA PRO A 321 22.50 6.22 -2.99
C PRO A 321 22.31 5.50 -4.33
N ALA A 322 23.12 4.46 -4.60
CA ALA A 322 23.09 3.71 -5.86
C ALA A 322 21.92 2.68 -5.92
N ASP A 323 20.75 3.07 -5.45
CA ASP A 323 19.53 2.27 -5.51
C ASP A 323 19.00 2.23 -6.95
N LEU A 324 19.24 1.13 -7.65
CA LEU A 324 18.98 0.99 -9.09
C LEU A 324 18.21 -0.29 -9.39
N VAL A 325 17.34 -0.23 -10.39
CA VAL A 325 16.79 -1.42 -11.04
C VAL A 325 17.18 -1.46 -12.52
N LEU A 326 17.76 -2.57 -12.94
CA LEU A 326 17.99 -2.90 -14.33
C LEU A 326 16.93 -3.91 -14.75
N PHE A 327 16.16 -3.59 -15.76
CA PHE A 327 15.11 -4.46 -16.27
C PHE A 327 15.09 -4.41 -17.81
N ASP A 328 14.56 -5.46 -18.39
CA ASP A 328 14.39 -5.60 -19.84
C ASP A 328 12.91 -5.43 -20.16
N PRO A 329 12.49 -4.31 -20.76
CA PRO A 329 11.08 -4.07 -21.07
C PRO A 329 10.54 -4.94 -22.20
N ALA A 330 11.40 -5.52 -23.02
CA ALA A 330 11.01 -6.38 -24.14
C ALA A 330 10.90 -7.87 -23.76
N ALA A 331 11.43 -8.25 -22.60
CA ALA A 331 11.32 -9.60 -22.09
C ALA A 331 9.98 -9.82 -21.38
N SER A 332 9.67 -11.08 -21.08
CA SER A 332 8.52 -11.46 -20.27
C SER A 332 8.96 -12.20 -19.00
N THR A 333 8.10 -12.16 -17.99
CA THR A 333 8.23 -12.88 -16.72
C THR A 333 7.01 -13.76 -16.51
N VAL A 334 7.20 -15.05 -16.23
CA VAL A 334 6.11 -15.95 -15.80
C VAL A 334 5.98 -15.81 -14.28
N ALA A 335 4.84 -15.30 -13.82
CA ALA A 335 4.58 -15.11 -12.41
C ALA A 335 4.57 -16.45 -11.66
N GLY A 336 5.39 -16.57 -10.62
CA GLY A 336 5.51 -17.78 -9.81
C GLY A 336 6.59 -18.79 -10.27
N GLU A 337 7.25 -18.61 -11.42
CA GLU A 337 8.35 -19.48 -11.85
C GLU A 337 9.53 -19.44 -10.87
N LYS A 338 9.84 -18.25 -10.37
CA LYS A 338 10.77 -18.03 -9.26
C LYS A 338 10.04 -17.19 -8.24
N TRP A 339 9.73 -17.75 -7.08
CA TRP A 339 8.93 -17.08 -6.07
C TRP A 339 9.66 -17.07 -4.73
N HIS A 340 9.85 -15.90 -4.16
CA HIS A 340 10.65 -15.69 -2.94
C HIS A 340 9.80 -15.36 -1.71
N SER A 341 8.61 -14.75 -1.91
CA SER A 341 7.67 -14.53 -0.82
C SER A 341 7.22 -15.85 -0.20
N LYS A 342 6.99 -15.86 1.11
CA LYS A 342 6.39 -17.02 1.77
C LYS A 342 4.93 -17.23 1.40
N GLY A 343 4.22 -16.14 1.05
CA GLY A 343 2.84 -16.22 0.61
C GLY A 343 2.73 -16.42 -0.88
N ASP A 344 1.97 -17.44 -1.31
CA ASP A 344 1.64 -17.72 -2.72
C ASP A 344 0.21 -17.28 -3.09
N ASN A 345 -0.45 -16.49 -2.23
CA ASN A 345 -1.80 -15.97 -2.42
C ASN A 345 -1.85 -14.82 -3.45
N CYS A 346 -1.48 -15.11 -4.69
CA CYS A 346 -1.43 -14.12 -5.77
C CYS A 346 -2.36 -14.51 -6.93
N ALA A 347 -3.19 -13.56 -7.36
CA ALA A 347 -4.16 -13.76 -8.44
C ALA A 347 -3.51 -13.91 -9.83
N PHE A 348 -2.24 -13.55 -9.95
CA PHE A 348 -1.52 -13.50 -11.24
C PHE A 348 -0.55 -14.67 -11.44
N LEU A 349 -0.48 -15.65 -10.52
CA LEU A 349 0.39 -16.81 -10.68
C LEU A 349 0.11 -17.54 -11.99
N GLY A 350 1.17 -17.91 -12.70
CA GLY A 350 1.10 -18.55 -14.02
C GLY A 350 0.88 -17.60 -15.20
N HIS A 351 0.61 -16.31 -14.96
CA HIS A 351 0.47 -15.34 -16.04
C HIS A 351 1.84 -14.97 -16.62
N CYS A 352 1.90 -14.82 -17.93
CA CYS A 352 3.04 -14.24 -18.62
C CYS A 352 2.87 -12.72 -18.64
N LEU A 353 3.75 -12.01 -17.94
CA LEU A 353 3.71 -10.56 -17.74
C LEU A 353 4.85 -9.89 -18.50
N PRO A 354 4.65 -8.65 -19.03
CA PRO A 354 5.69 -7.91 -19.73
C PRO A 354 6.78 -7.40 -18.79
N GLY A 355 8.01 -7.32 -19.30
CA GLY A 355 9.16 -6.84 -18.55
C GLY A 355 9.77 -7.89 -17.62
N ALA A 356 11.09 -7.83 -17.46
CA ALA A 356 11.82 -8.73 -16.56
C ALA A 356 12.89 -7.95 -15.81
N VAL A 357 12.85 -7.99 -14.47
CA VAL A 357 13.93 -7.49 -13.64
C VAL A 357 15.18 -8.35 -13.84
N ARG A 358 16.31 -7.73 -14.13
CA ARG A 358 17.59 -8.41 -14.32
C ARG A 358 18.49 -8.25 -13.10
N TYR A 359 18.58 -7.04 -12.58
CA TYR A 359 19.39 -6.72 -11.39
C TYR A 359 18.69 -5.65 -10.56
N THR A 360 18.76 -5.81 -9.26
CA THR A 360 18.39 -4.80 -8.27
C THR A 360 19.65 -4.49 -7.45
N LEU A 361 20.08 -3.24 -7.46
CA LEU A 361 21.24 -2.78 -6.71
C LEU A 361 20.72 -1.92 -5.55
N VAL A 362 21.24 -2.21 -4.38
CA VAL A 362 20.93 -1.48 -3.14
C VAL A 362 22.25 -1.10 -2.52
N ASP A 363 22.54 0.17 -2.44
CA ASP A 363 23.61 0.87 -1.72
C ASP A 363 24.86 0.05 -1.40
#